data_6db20008e66023ca4300509937f7236e
#
_entry.id   6db20008e66023ca4300509937f7236e
#
_cell.length_a   1.000
_cell.length_b   1.000
_cell.length_c   1.000
_cell.angle_alpha   90.00
_cell.angle_beta   90.00
_cell.angle_gamma   90.00
#
_symmetry.space_group_name_H-M   'P 1'
#
loop_
_entity.id
_entity.type
_entity.pdbx_description
1 polymer ?
#
loop_
_entity_poly.entity_id
_entity_poly.type
_entity_poly.pdbx_seq_one_letter_code
_entity_poly.pdbx_strand_id
1 'polypeptide(L)'
;TPIAMIAQCGHSFGSTASVIAWHTVAMFAPGFFTGWLIKKFGEVRMIILGLLLEAGCIAIALSGIEVLDFWLAMFLLGIGWNFTFTASTSLMTTAYTPSERAKTQGLMNQIIYTVVAIGSLSSGALVHYFGWNWVNIGAMPLLVAAAGVMIWYTAGRRTAATV
;
A
#
# COMPACT_ATOMS: atom_id res chain seq x y z
N THR A 1 13.45 2.04 -2.76
CA THR A 1 13.91 3.01 -1.72
C THR A 1 15.40 2.86 -1.43
N PRO A 2 16.00 1.69 -1.09
CA PRO A 2 17.42 1.61 -0.76
C PRO A 2 18.36 2.11 -1.87
N ILE A 3 18.08 1.75 -3.12
CA ILE A 3 18.88 2.22 -4.27
C ILE A 3 18.81 3.76 -4.38
N ALA A 4 17.64 4.36 -4.22
CA ALA A 4 17.48 5.80 -4.27
C ALA A 4 18.25 6.49 -3.14
N MET A 5 18.10 6.03 -1.90
CA MET A 5 18.77 6.61 -0.74
C MET A 5 20.29 6.53 -0.84
N ILE A 6 20.85 5.38 -1.21
CA ILE A 6 22.30 5.17 -1.23
C ILE A 6 22.92 5.72 -2.53
N ALA A 7 22.41 5.29 -3.69
CA ALA A 7 23.04 5.56 -4.96
C ALA A 7 22.73 6.95 -5.55
N GLN A 8 21.56 7.51 -5.24
CA GLN A 8 21.17 8.82 -5.79
C GLN A 8 21.29 9.96 -4.77
N CYS A 9 20.93 9.70 -3.49
CA CYS A 9 20.95 10.74 -2.45
C CYS A 9 22.19 10.69 -1.55
N GLY A 10 23.05 9.65 -1.66
CA GLY A 10 24.29 9.55 -0.89
C GLY A 10 24.11 9.28 0.60
N HIS A 11 22.93 8.81 1.03
CA HIS A 11 22.68 8.50 2.44
C HIS A 11 23.46 7.26 2.88
N SER A 12 23.75 7.18 4.19
CA SER A 12 24.49 6.07 4.76
C SER A 12 23.67 4.77 4.72
N PHE A 13 24.37 3.64 4.67
CA PHE A 13 23.75 2.32 4.79
C PHE A 13 22.93 2.19 6.09
N GLY A 14 23.46 2.71 7.22
CA GLY A 14 22.79 2.66 8.52
C GLY A 14 21.45 3.41 8.53
N SER A 15 21.42 4.62 7.96
CA SER A 15 20.18 5.40 7.82
C SER A 15 19.16 4.65 6.95
N THR A 16 19.61 4.10 5.82
CA THR A 16 18.77 3.34 4.91
C THR A 16 18.20 2.08 5.57
N ALA A 17 19.03 1.33 6.29
CA ALA A 17 18.61 0.14 7.03
C ALA A 17 17.55 0.48 8.10
N SER A 18 17.72 1.60 8.81
CA SER A 18 16.74 2.11 9.78
C SER A 18 15.40 2.41 9.14
N VAL A 19 15.38 3.12 7.99
CA VAL A 19 14.15 3.43 7.25
C VAL A 19 13.39 2.15 6.87
N ILE A 20 14.10 1.13 6.35
CA ILE A 20 13.48 -0.13 5.96
C ILE A 20 12.99 -0.92 7.17
N ALA A 21 13.75 -0.95 8.27
CA ALA A 21 13.35 -1.62 9.50
C ALA A 21 12.03 -1.02 10.04
N TRP A 22 11.94 0.29 10.14
CA TRP A 22 10.72 0.97 10.61
C TRP A 22 9.55 0.84 9.64
N HIS A 23 9.80 0.81 8.33
CA HIS A 23 8.78 0.45 7.34
C HIS A 23 8.20 -0.94 7.62
N THR A 24 9.07 -1.92 7.84
CA THR A 24 8.65 -3.30 8.16
C THR A 24 7.85 -3.35 9.45
N VAL A 25 8.27 -2.64 10.49
CA VAL A 25 7.49 -2.50 11.74
C VAL A 25 6.11 -1.90 11.45
N ALA A 26 6.06 -0.84 10.66
CA ALA A 26 4.80 -0.18 10.28
C ALA A 26 3.87 -1.09 9.45
N MET A 27 4.42 -2.01 8.66
CA MET A 27 3.63 -3.00 7.92
C MET A 27 2.95 -4.03 8.83
N PHE A 28 3.60 -4.46 9.92
CA PHE A 28 3.14 -5.60 10.71
C PHE A 28 2.60 -5.23 12.09
N ALA A 29 3.15 -4.24 12.78
CA ALA A 29 2.73 -3.87 14.13
C ALA A 29 1.25 -3.43 14.21
N PRO A 30 0.69 -2.65 13.27
CA PRO A 30 -0.74 -2.32 13.31
C PRO A 30 -1.64 -3.53 13.21
N GLY A 31 -1.17 -4.66 12.63
CA GLY A 31 -1.95 -5.89 12.48
C GLY A 31 -2.53 -6.44 13.79
N PHE A 32 -1.90 -6.14 14.94
CA PHE A 32 -2.43 -6.52 16.26
C PHE A 32 -3.79 -5.85 16.57
N PHE A 33 -4.09 -4.68 15.99
CA PHE A 33 -5.33 -3.95 16.25
C PHE A 33 -6.17 -3.68 14.99
N THR A 34 -5.61 -3.89 13.79
CA THR A 34 -6.33 -3.64 12.54
C THR A 34 -7.61 -4.45 12.44
N GLY A 35 -7.63 -5.70 12.94
CA GLY A 35 -8.84 -6.50 13.01
C GLY A 35 -9.93 -5.89 13.90
N TRP A 36 -9.55 -5.29 15.04
CA TRP A 36 -10.48 -4.56 15.88
C TRP A 36 -10.98 -3.26 15.22
N LEU A 37 -10.09 -2.53 14.55
CA LEU A 37 -10.45 -1.33 13.79
C LEU A 37 -11.44 -1.65 12.66
N ILE A 38 -11.23 -2.75 11.94
CA ILE A 38 -12.14 -3.22 10.90
C ILE A 38 -13.52 -3.54 11.48
N LYS A 39 -13.58 -4.24 12.61
CA LYS A 39 -14.87 -4.51 13.30
C LYS A 39 -15.59 -3.24 13.72
N LYS A 40 -14.85 -2.20 14.15
CA LYS A 40 -15.43 -0.94 14.64
C LYS A 40 -15.84 0.01 13.51
N PHE A 41 -15.04 0.14 12.47
CA PHE A 41 -15.22 1.14 11.42
C PHE A 41 -15.66 0.56 10.07
N GLY A 42 -15.55 -0.75 9.89
CA GLY A 42 -15.83 -1.47 8.65
C GLY A 42 -14.66 -1.48 7.67
N GLU A 43 -14.65 -2.47 6.78
CA GLU A 43 -13.58 -2.71 5.82
C GLU A 43 -13.37 -1.52 4.87
N VAL A 44 -14.46 -0.98 4.34
CA VAL A 44 -14.42 0.10 3.34
C VAL A 44 -13.72 1.34 3.87
N ARG A 45 -14.03 1.77 5.11
CA ARG A 45 -13.40 2.94 5.71
C ARG A 45 -11.92 2.70 5.98
N MET A 46 -11.56 1.48 6.38
CA MET A 46 -10.16 1.11 6.59
C MET A 46 -9.37 1.07 5.29
N ILE A 47 -9.95 0.59 4.19
CA ILE A 47 -9.31 0.66 2.87
C ILE A 47 -9.09 2.11 2.45
N ILE A 48 -10.11 2.97 2.59
CA ILE A 48 -10.00 4.40 2.24
C ILE A 48 -8.90 5.07 3.07
N LEU A 49 -8.85 4.80 4.38
CA LEU A 49 -7.80 5.33 5.25
C LEU A 49 -6.41 4.85 4.80
N GLY A 50 -6.27 3.58 4.43
CA GLY A 50 -5.03 3.04 3.88
C GLY A 50 -4.60 3.76 2.61
N LEU A 51 -5.51 3.95 1.64
CA LEU A 51 -5.23 4.68 0.40
C LEU A 51 -4.84 6.15 0.66
N LEU A 52 -5.44 6.81 1.66
CA LEU A 52 -5.06 8.17 2.06
C LEU A 52 -3.64 8.22 2.64
N LEU A 53 -3.25 7.24 3.44
CA LEU A 53 -1.88 7.13 3.96
C LEU A 53 -0.87 6.87 2.85
N GLU A 54 -1.21 6.03 1.87
CA GLU A 54 -0.38 5.79 0.67
C GLU A 54 -0.26 7.06 -0.20
N ALA A 55 -1.33 7.84 -0.34
CA ALA A 55 -1.27 9.15 -1.00
C ALA A 55 -0.36 10.13 -0.24
N GLY A 56 -0.45 10.14 1.09
CA GLY A 56 0.44 10.91 1.96
C GLY A 56 1.91 10.50 1.80
N CYS A 57 2.17 9.20 1.70
CA CYS A 57 3.50 8.68 1.38
C CYS A 57 4.04 9.28 0.08
N ILE A 58 3.28 9.24 -1.00
CA ILE A 58 3.70 9.80 -2.30
C ILE A 58 3.95 11.30 -2.19
N ALA A 59 3.09 12.04 -1.50
CA ALA A 59 3.24 13.49 -1.32
C ALA A 59 4.55 13.82 -0.57
N ILE A 60 4.86 13.11 0.52
CA ILE A 60 6.10 13.30 1.27
C ILE A 60 7.32 12.87 0.45
N ALA A 61 7.24 11.73 -0.23
CA ALA A 61 8.34 11.22 -1.05
C ALA A 61 8.70 12.14 -2.24
N LEU A 62 7.76 12.97 -2.69
CA LEU A 62 7.98 14.01 -3.72
C LEU A 62 8.39 15.36 -3.15
N SER A 63 8.20 15.62 -1.86
CA SER A 63 8.51 16.92 -1.23
C SER A 63 9.98 17.08 -0.85
N GLY A 64 10.71 15.98 -0.64
CA GLY A 64 12.10 16.05 -0.22
C GLY A 64 12.87 14.75 -0.40
N ILE A 65 14.17 14.82 -0.13
CA ILE A 65 15.13 13.70 -0.24
C ILE A 65 15.95 13.51 1.03
N GLU A 66 15.57 14.16 2.12
CA GLU A 66 16.22 13.99 3.41
C GLU A 66 15.86 12.62 4.03
N VAL A 67 16.69 12.15 4.95
CA VAL A 67 16.46 10.87 5.64
C VAL A 67 15.08 10.86 6.32
N LEU A 68 14.64 12.00 6.87
CA LEU A 68 13.34 12.13 7.52
C LEU A 68 12.19 11.99 6.53
N ASP A 69 12.32 12.53 5.30
CA ASP A 69 11.29 12.40 4.25
C ASP A 69 11.11 10.94 3.87
N PHE A 70 12.23 10.22 3.65
CA PHE A 70 12.20 8.78 3.40
C PHE A 70 11.59 8.01 4.58
N TRP A 71 11.95 8.39 5.82
CA TRP A 71 11.45 7.71 7.00
C TRP A 71 9.94 7.86 7.14
N LEU A 72 9.43 9.12 7.05
CA LEU A 72 8.00 9.40 7.15
C LEU A 72 7.21 8.76 6.00
N ALA A 73 7.68 8.90 4.76
CA ALA A 73 7.04 8.31 3.60
C ALA A 73 6.92 6.79 3.73
N MET A 74 8.02 6.12 4.06
CA MET A 74 8.04 4.66 4.19
C MET A 74 7.24 4.16 5.40
N PHE A 75 7.20 4.92 6.49
CA PHE A 75 6.39 4.59 7.65
C PHE A 75 4.89 4.69 7.34
N LEU A 76 4.45 5.77 6.66
CA LEU A 76 3.07 5.91 6.20
C LEU A 76 2.69 4.80 5.20
N LEU A 77 3.59 4.49 4.27
CA LEU A 77 3.38 3.39 3.32
C LEU A 77 3.15 2.06 4.03
N GLY A 78 3.93 1.77 5.08
CA GLY A 78 3.78 0.55 5.87
C GLY A 78 2.42 0.43 6.54
N ILE A 79 1.96 1.48 7.22
CA ILE A 79 0.64 1.51 7.87
C ILE A 79 -0.47 1.46 6.81
N GLY A 80 -0.35 2.25 5.73
CA GLY A 80 -1.32 2.28 4.64
C GLY A 80 -1.50 0.90 4.01
N TRP A 81 -0.39 0.24 3.70
CA TRP A 81 -0.39 -1.13 3.20
C TRP A 81 -1.08 -2.11 4.16
N ASN A 82 -0.77 -2.04 5.46
CA ASN A 82 -1.41 -2.92 6.45
C ASN A 82 -2.93 -2.76 6.45
N PHE A 83 -3.43 -1.52 6.46
CA PHE A 83 -4.87 -1.25 6.49
C PHE A 83 -5.53 -1.68 5.18
N THR A 84 -4.97 -1.31 4.03
CA THR A 84 -5.50 -1.66 2.72
C THR A 84 -5.50 -3.17 2.51
N PHE A 85 -4.41 -3.86 2.80
CA PHE A 85 -4.27 -5.29 2.62
C PHE A 85 -5.20 -6.08 3.54
N THR A 86 -5.19 -5.79 4.84
CA THR A 86 -5.98 -6.53 5.83
C THR A 86 -7.48 -6.31 5.63
N ALA A 87 -7.89 -5.06 5.38
CA ALA A 87 -9.30 -4.76 5.17
C ALA A 87 -9.82 -5.29 3.83
N SER A 88 -9.02 -5.26 2.75
CA SER A 88 -9.39 -5.84 1.45
C SER A 88 -9.51 -7.36 1.53
N THR A 89 -8.59 -8.01 2.23
CA THR A 89 -8.66 -9.46 2.47
C THR A 89 -9.90 -9.83 3.29
N SER A 90 -10.24 -9.05 4.33
CA SER A 90 -11.46 -9.22 5.11
C SER A 90 -12.70 -9.06 4.22
N LEU A 91 -12.79 -7.97 3.46
CA LEU A 91 -13.90 -7.70 2.55
C LEU A 91 -14.09 -8.84 1.52
N MET A 92 -13.01 -9.38 0.99
CA MET A 92 -13.05 -10.46 0.03
C MET A 92 -13.66 -11.75 0.61
N THR A 93 -13.54 -11.99 1.92
CA THR A 93 -14.14 -13.18 2.55
C THR A 93 -15.67 -13.18 2.48
N THR A 94 -16.29 -12.03 2.24
CA THR A 94 -17.75 -11.92 2.06
C THR A 94 -18.23 -12.27 0.65
N ALA A 95 -17.31 -12.43 -0.31
CA ALA A 95 -17.60 -12.60 -1.73
C ALA A 95 -17.56 -14.06 -2.22
N TYR A 96 -17.14 -15.01 -1.37
CA TYR A 96 -17.03 -16.43 -1.74
C TYR A 96 -17.56 -17.36 -0.65
N THR A 97 -17.94 -18.57 -1.06
CA THR A 97 -18.42 -19.61 -0.15
C THR A 97 -17.24 -20.33 0.54
N PRO A 98 -17.46 -21.03 1.68
CA PRO A 98 -16.42 -21.82 2.34
C PRO A 98 -15.73 -22.84 1.43
N SER A 99 -16.46 -23.45 0.47
CA SER A 99 -15.94 -24.41 -0.49
C SER A 99 -14.98 -23.78 -1.52
N GLU A 100 -15.13 -22.50 -1.82
CA GLU A 100 -14.31 -21.76 -2.80
C GLU A 100 -13.10 -21.08 -2.18
N ARG A 101 -13.02 -21.06 -0.84
CA ARG A 101 -12.03 -20.30 -0.07
C ARG A 101 -10.60 -20.54 -0.53
N ALA A 102 -10.19 -21.82 -0.60
CA ALA A 102 -8.80 -22.16 -0.94
C ALA A 102 -8.43 -21.69 -2.36
N LYS A 103 -9.34 -21.91 -3.33
CA LYS A 103 -9.14 -21.49 -4.73
C LYS A 103 -9.07 -19.98 -4.87
N THR A 104 -10.01 -19.26 -4.26
CA THR A 104 -10.10 -17.79 -4.36
C THR A 104 -8.93 -17.10 -3.67
N GLN A 105 -8.56 -17.53 -2.46
CA GLN A 105 -7.39 -16.99 -1.77
C GLN A 105 -6.07 -17.34 -2.47
N GLY A 106 -5.96 -18.54 -3.02
CA GLY A 106 -4.80 -18.93 -3.83
C GLY A 106 -4.63 -18.07 -5.07
N LEU A 107 -5.72 -17.84 -5.82
CA LEU A 107 -5.70 -16.96 -7.00
C LEU A 107 -5.35 -15.50 -6.62
N MET A 108 -5.96 -14.98 -5.55
CA MET A 108 -5.65 -13.63 -5.06
C MET A 108 -4.16 -13.49 -4.71
N ASN A 109 -3.61 -14.42 -3.95
CA ASN A 109 -2.19 -14.41 -3.60
C ASN A 109 -1.30 -14.47 -4.85
N GLN A 110 -1.65 -15.33 -5.82
CA GLN A 110 -0.92 -15.42 -7.08
C GLN A 110 -0.88 -14.06 -7.82
N ILE A 111 -2.02 -13.38 -7.91
CA ILE A 111 -2.12 -12.06 -8.54
C ILE A 111 -1.26 -11.03 -7.76
N ILE A 112 -1.40 -10.98 -6.44
CA ILE A 112 -0.66 -10.04 -5.59
C ILE A 112 0.84 -10.22 -5.77
N TYR A 113 1.36 -11.44 -5.62
CA TYR A 113 2.80 -11.68 -5.73
C TYR A 113 3.33 -11.47 -7.16
N THR A 114 2.53 -11.74 -8.19
CA THR A 114 2.89 -11.43 -9.57
C THR A 114 3.03 -9.90 -9.77
N VAL A 115 2.05 -9.13 -9.29
CA VAL A 115 2.09 -7.66 -9.36
C VAL A 115 3.27 -7.10 -8.55
N VAL A 116 3.52 -7.63 -7.36
CA VAL A 116 4.66 -7.25 -6.51
C VAL A 116 5.98 -7.52 -7.22
N ALA A 117 6.14 -8.69 -7.87
CA ALA A 117 7.36 -9.03 -8.60
C ALA A 117 7.58 -8.07 -9.79
N ILE A 118 6.56 -7.83 -10.61
CA ILE A 118 6.62 -6.89 -11.73
C ILE A 118 6.94 -5.47 -11.22
N GLY A 119 6.25 -5.02 -10.17
CA GLY A 119 6.47 -3.70 -9.57
C GLY A 119 7.87 -3.53 -9.01
N SER A 120 8.42 -4.56 -8.36
CA SER A 120 9.78 -4.56 -7.81
C SER A 120 10.83 -4.40 -8.93
N LEU A 121 10.71 -5.18 -10.01
CA LEU A 121 11.60 -5.09 -11.17
C LEU A 121 11.47 -3.73 -11.86
N SER A 122 10.25 -3.28 -12.09
CA SER A 122 9.96 -1.99 -12.74
C SER A 122 10.47 -0.81 -11.91
N SER A 123 10.29 -0.85 -10.58
CA SER A 123 10.75 0.23 -9.70
C SER A 123 12.27 0.35 -9.68
N GLY A 124 13.00 -0.78 -9.74
CA GLY A 124 14.45 -0.78 -9.86
C GLY A 124 14.93 -0.10 -11.15
N ALA A 125 14.32 -0.45 -12.29
CA ALA A 125 14.60 0.19 -13.57
C ALA A 125 14.24 1.69 -13.57
N LEU A 126 13.06 2.06 -13.05
CA LEU A 126 12.64 3.45 -12.95
C LEU A 126 13.62 4.29 -12.10
N VAL A 127 14.05 3.79 -10.95
CA VAL A 127 15.06 4.48 -10.13
C VAL A 127 16.36 4.66 -10.91
N HIS A 128 16.81 3.61 -11.60
CA HIS A 128 18.09 3.65 -12.30
C HIS A 128 18.11 4.64 -13.47
N TYR A 129 17.06 4.63 -14.32
CA TYR A 129 17.01 5.44 -15.56
C TYR A 129 16.40 6.83 -15.37
N PHE A 130 15.42 6.98 -14.48
CA PHE A 130 14.62 8.20 -14.38
C PHE A 130 14.66 8.86 -12.99
N GLY A 131 15.17 8.17 -11.97
CA GLY A 131 15.31 8.69 -10.62
C GLY A 131 14.11 8.44 -9.70
N TRP A 132 14.27 8.88 -8.44
CA TRP A 132 13.33 8.60 -7.35
C TRP A 132 11.90 9.13 -7.60
N ASN A 133 11.79 10.35 -8.12
CA ASN A 133 10.48 10.98 -8.32
C ASN A 133 9.60 10.19 -9.30
N TRP A 134 10.19 9.61 -10.35
CA TRP A 134 9.43 8.83 -11.32
C TRP A 134 8.85 7.53 -10.77
N VAL A 135 9.46 6.94 -9.76
CA VAL A 135 8.88 5.78 -9.05
C VAL A 135 7.58 6.19 -8.35
N ASN A 136 7.60 7.34 -7.67
CA ASN A 136 6.44 7.85 -6.95
C ASN A 136 5.33 8.32 -7.91
N ILE A 137 5.69 9.01 -8.99
CA ILE A 137 4.75 9.39 -10.06
C ILE A 137 4.13 8.15 -10.72
N GLY A 138 4.93 7.12 -10.97
CA GLY A 138 4.46 5.86 -11.54
C GLY A 138 3.50 5.07 -10.63
N ALA A 139 3.53 5.31 -9.33
CA ALA A 139 2.59 4.71 -8.38
C ALA A 139 1.22 5.42 -8.36
N MET A 140 1.15 6.72 -8.75
CA MET A 140 -0.09 7.51 -8.72
C MET A 140 -1.24 6.90 -9.54
N PRO A 141 -1.05 6.44 -10.80
CA PRO A 141 -2.14 5.84 -11.56
C PRO A 141 -2.75 4.62 -10.89
N LEU A 142 -1.93 3.80 -10.23
CA LEU A 142 -2.40 2.62 -9.50
C LEU A 142 -3.23 3.02 -8.28
N LEU A 143 -2.78 4.03 -7.53
CA LEU A 143 -3.51 4.57 -6.39
C LEU A 143 -4.85 5.18 -6.82
N VAL A 144 -4.86 5.96 -7.91
CA VAL A 144 -6.08 6.54 -8.47
C VAL A 144 -7.05 5.46 -8.94
N ALA A 145 -6.55 4.42 -9.60
CA ALA A 145 -7.38 3.28 -10.01
C ALA A 145 -7.99 2.57 -8.81
N ALA A 146 -7.21 2.30 -7.75
CA ALA A 146 -7.72 1.70 -6.52
C ALA A 146 -8.78 2.57 -5.83
N ALA A 147 -8.55 3.88 -5.74
CA ALA A 147 -9.52 4.83 -5.21
C ALA A 147 -10.80 4.87 -6.05
N GLY A 148 -10.69 4.86 -7.39
CA GLY A 148 -11.81 4.80 -8.32
C GLY A 148 -12.67 3.55 -8.13
N VAL A 149 -12.04 2.38 -7.98
CA VAL A 149 -12.74 1.11 -7.69
C VAL A 149 -13.49 1.21 -6.35
N MET A 150 -12.88 1.80 -5.33
CA MET A 150 -13.53 1.97 -4.02
C MET A 150 -14.71 2.93 -4.07
N ILE A 151 -14.60 4.02 -4.84
CA ILE A 151 -15.71 4.97 -5.06
C ILE A 151 -16.86 4.27 -5.78
N TRP A 152 -16.55 3.55 -6.85
CA TRP A 152 -17.58 2.78 -7.60
C TRP A 152 -18.27 1.74 -6.72
N TYR A 153 -17.52 0.98 -5.94
CA TYR A 153 -18.07 -0.01 -5.02
C TYR A 153 -19.01 0.60 -3.98
N THR A 154 -18.61 1.74 -3.38
CA THR A 154 -19.41 2.42 -2.36
C THR A 154 -20.67 3.07 -2.94
N ALA A 155 -20.61 3.59 -4.16
CA ALA A 155 -21.76 4.14 -4.86
C ALA A 155 -22.81 3.06 -5.15
N GLY A 156 -22.36 1.89 -5.66
CA GLY A 156 -23.26 0.76 -5.95
C GLY A 156 -23.98 0.23 -4.70
N ARG A 157 -23.31 0.20 -3.55
CA ARG A 157 -23.95 -0.21 -2.28
C ARG A 157 -25.01 0.77 -1.77
N ARG A 158 -24.84 2.07 -2.00
CA ARG A 158 -25.85 3.09 -1.63
C ARG A 158 -27.12 2.92 -2.46
N THR A 159 -26.99 2.69 -3.74
CA THR A 159 -28.13 2.48 -4.64
C THR A 159 -28.94 1.23 -4.27
N ALA A 160 -28.26 0.13 -3.89
CA ALA A 160 -28.92 -1.11 -3.47
C ALA A 160 -29.62 -0.99 -2.09
N ALA A 161 -29.24 -0.04 -1.24
CA ALA A 161 -29.87 0.17 0.07
C ALA A 161 -31.10 1.12 0.01
N THR A 162 -31.37 1.76 -1.13
CA THR A 162 -32.48 2.68 -1.35
C THR A 162 -33.63 2.07 -2.17
N VAL A 163 -33.50 0.81 -2.60
CA VAL A 163 -34.54 -0.01 -3.25
C VAL A 163 -35.03 -1.08 -2.29
#